data_af13433eeb371d13e8e1ba0612448b6c
#
_entry.id   af13433eeb371d13e8e1ba0612448b6c
#
_cell.length_a   1.000
_cell.length_b   1.000
_cell.length_c   1.000
_cell.angle_alpha   90.00
_cell.angle_beta   90.00
_cell.angle_gamma   90.00
#
_symmetry.space_group_name_H-M   'P 1'
#
loop_
_entity.id
_entity.type
_entity.pdbx_description
1 polymer ?
#
loop_
_entity_poly.entity_id
_entity_poly.type
_entity_poly.pdbx_seq_one_letter_code
_entity_poly.pdbx_strand_id
1 'polypeptide(L)'
;MSQTTVPYNHRAVEQKWRKVWEDKPINVNDGKKPKYYCLDMFPYPSGNGLHVGHWRGYVISDVWSRYKLMHGYYVIHPMGWDAFGLPAENYAIKMGVHPEKSTAENIRNIKRQIQEIAAI
;
A
#
# COMPACT_ATOMS: atom_id res chain seq x y z
N MET A 1 -11.39 -19.72 39.29
CA MET A 1 -10.21 -19.69 38.41
C MET A 1 -10.25 -18.41 37.62
N SER A 2 -9.40 -17.43 37.94
CA SER A 2 -9.33 -16.17 37.23
C SER A 2 -8.69 -16.43 35.85
N GLN A 3 -9.46 -16.29 34.76
CA GLN A 3 -8.91 -16.32 33.43
C GLN A 3 -8.11 -15.02 33.27
N THR A 4 -6.80 -15.11 33.30
CA THR A 4 -5.91 -14.04 32.90
C THR A 4 -6.09 -13.82 31.39
N THR A 5 -6.95 -12.88 31.01
CA THR A 5 -7.08 -12.45 29.60
C THR A 5 -5.79 -11.77 29.20
N VAL A 6 -5.03 -12.39 28.33
CA VAL A 6 -3.85 -11.75 27.73
C VAL A 6 -4.34 -10.56 26.88
N PRO A 7 -3.84 -9.34 27.11
CA PRO A 7 -4.26 -8.19 26.33
C PRO A 7 -3.99 -8.39 24.83
N TYR A 8 -4.94 -8.01 23.97
CA TYR A 8 -4.78 -8.09 22.53
C TYR A 8 -3.65 -7.18 22.05
N ASN A 9 -2.61 -7.78 21.48
CA ASN A 9 -1.46 -7.08 20.93
C ASN A 9 -1.59 -6.98 19.40
N HIS A 10 -2.23 -5.91 18.92
CA HIS A 10 -2.44 -5.69 17.50
C HIS A 10 -1.13 -5.65 16.70
N ARG A 11 -0.07 -5.04 17.23
CA ARG A 11 1.23 -4.93 16.54
C ARG A 11 1.87 -6.30 16.25
N ALA A 12 1.81 -7.21 17.23
CA ALA A 12 2.31 -8.57 17.03
C ALA A 12 1.48 -9.34 15.99
N VAL A 13 0.15 -9.15 16.00
CA VAL A 13 -0.75 -9.77 15.02
C VAL A 13 -0.48 -9.22 13.61
N GLU A 14 -0.35 -7.92 13.45
CA GLU A 14 -0.05 -7.27 12.17
C GLU A 14 1.31 -7.72 11.61
N GLN A 15 2.35 -7.75 12.43
CA GLN A 15 3.67 -8.25 12.01
C GLN A 15 3.63 -9.69 11.53
N LYS A 16 2.92 -10.56 12.30
CA LYS A 16 2.75 -11.97 11.94
C LYS A 16 2.10 -12.11 10.56
N TRP A 17 0.98 -11.43 10.35
CA TRP A 17 0.22 -11.60 9.12
C TRP A 17 0.90 -10.96 7.91
N ARG A 18 1.56 -9.81 8.05
CA ARG A 18 2.40 -9.25 6.98
C ARG A 18 3.43 -10.25 6.50
N LYS A 19 4.16 -10.87 7.43
CA LYS A 19 5.15 -11.89 7.07
C LYS A 19 4.52 -13.11 6.37
N VAL A 20 3.37 -13.58 6.86
CA VAL A 20 2.67 -14.72 6.23
C VAL A 20 2.27 -14.38 4.78
N TRP A 21 1.81 -13.16 4.50
CA TRP A 21 1.40 -12.74 3.16
C TRP A 21 2.57 -12.42 2.23
N GLU A 22 3.72 -12.00 2.78
CA GLU A 22 4.97 -11.91 2.02
C GLU A 22 5.45 -13.29 1.57
N ASP A 23 5.44 -14.27 2.48
CA ASP A 23 5.88 -15.64 2.19
C ASP A 23 4.87 -16.41 1.30
N LYS A 24 3.59 -16.11 1.43
CA LYS A 24 2.48 -16.77 0.72
C LYS A 24 1.47 -15.72 0.23
N PRO A 25 1.71 -15.12 -0.94
CA PRO A 25 0.78 -14.14 -1.51
C PRO A 25 -0.63 -14.71 -1.65
N ILE A 26 -1.63 -13.95 -1.18
CA ILE A 26 -3.05 -14.37 -1.23
C ILE A 26 -3.68 -14.19 -2.63
N ASN A 27 -3.07 -13.35 -3.45
CA ASN A 27 -3.54 -13.02 -4.80
C ASN A 27 -2.64 -13.67 -5.85
N VAL A 28 -2.93 -14.92 -6.17
CA VAL A 28 -2.12 -15.69 -7.13
C VAL A 28 -2.91 -15.90 -8.43
N ASN A 29 -2.26 -15.57 -9.54
CA ASN A 29 -2.81 -15.84 -10.87
C ASN A 29 -2.54 -17.29 -11.28
N ASP A 30 -3.58 -18.12 -11.27
CA ASP A 30 -3.54 -19.51 -11.73
C ASP A 30 -4.00 -19.67 -13.20
N GLY A 31 -4.28 -18.57 -13.88
CA GLY A 31 -4.80 -18.54 -15.26
C GLY A 31 -6.26 -18.97 -15.43
N LYS A 32 -6.93 -19.40 -14.35
CA LYS A 32 -8.30 -19.97 -14.39
C LYS A 32 -9.35 -19.02 -13.79
N LYS A 33 -8.95 -18.21 -12.82
CA LYS A 33 -9.85 -17.27 -12.15
C LYS A 33 -10.26 -16.12 -13.06
N PRO A 34 -11.51 -15.66 -12.98
CA PRO A 34 -11.91 -14.43 -13.65
C PRO A 34 -11.10 -13.25 -13.08
N LYS A 35 -10.67 -12.36 -13.97
CA LYS A 35 -9.90 -11.17 -13.59
C LYS A 35 -10.82 -10.06 -13.12
N TYR A 36 -10.41 -9.37 -12.08
CA TYR A 36 -11.03 -8.14 -11.61
C TYR A 36 -9.97 -7.04 -11.52
N TYR A 37 -10.22 -5.92 -12.16
CA TYR A 37 -9.31 -4.78 -12.16
C TYR A 37 -9.82 -3.72 -11.17
N CYS A 38 -9.02 -3.45 -10.13
CA CYS A 38 -9.29 -2.41 -9.14
C CYS A 38 -8.25 -1.31 -9.31
N LEU A 39 -8.68 -0.15 -9.78
CA LEU A 39 -7.80 0.98 -10.05
C LEU A 39 -7.91 2.02 -8.94
N ASP A 40 -6.76 2.49 -8.49
CA ASP A 40 -6.63 3.61 -7.57
C ASP A 40 -5.69 4.68 -8.14
N MET A 41 -5.77 5.90 -7.63
CA MET A 41 -4.85 6.97 -8.03
C MET A 41 -3.46 6.72 -7.46
N PHE A 42 -2.44 6.90 -8.27
CA PHE A 42 -1.06 6.86 -7.82
C PHE A 42 -0.73 8.13 -7.03
N PRO A 43 -0.01 8.03 -5.91
CA PRO A 43 0.40 9.20 -5.14
C PRO A 43 1.50 9.97 -5.86
N TYR A 44 1.48 11.30 -5.71
CA TYR A 44 2.64 12.15 -6.04
C TYR A 44 3.72 11.96 -4.98
N PRO A 45 4.97 11.63 -5.34
CA PRO A 45 6.08 11.59 -4.39
C PRO A 45 6.64 13.00 -4.11
N SER A 46 5.76 13.96 -3.81
CA SER A 46 6.04 15.38 -3.60
C SER A 46 6.05 15.80 -2.12
N GLY A 47 6.24 14.85 -1.20
CA GLY A 47 6.27 15.09 0.24
C GLY A 47 6.76 13.88 1.02
N ASN A 48 6.93 14.06 2.34
CA ASN A 48 7.53 13.04 3.21
C ASN A 48 6.71 11.77 3.41
N GLY A 49 5.51 11.66 2.82
CA GLY A 49 4.69 10.46 2.95
C GLY A 49 3.23 10.68 2.59
N LEU A 50 2.43 9.66 2.86
CA LEU A 50 1.01 9.66 2.64
C LEU A 50 0.27 10.41 3.75
N HIS A 51 -0.83 11.06 3.41
CA HIS A 51 -1.74 11.68 4.34
C HIS A 51 -3.10 10.96 4.34
N VAL A 52 -3.98 11.32 5.27
CA VAL A 52 -5.30 10.68 5.46
C VAL A 52 -6.13 10.60 4.17
N GLY A 53 -6.02 11.59 3.28
CA GLY A 53 -6.72 11.59 1.99
C GLY A 53 -6.31 10.41 1.09
N HIS A 54 -5.03 10.05 1.06
CA HIS A 54 -4.55 8.86 0.35
C HIS A 54 -5.10 7.57 0.99
N TRP A 55 -5.01 7.48 2.32
CA TRP A 55 -5.48 6.29 3.04
C TRP A 55 -6.96 6.03 2.84
N ARG A 56 -7.77 7.07 2.73
CA ARG A 56 -9.20 6.92 2.45
C ARG A 56 -9.47 6.17 1.14
N GLY A 57 -8.72 6.46 0.09
CA GLY A 57 -8.82 5.74 -1.19
C GLY A 57 -8.25 4.32 -1.05
N TYR A 58 -6.99 4.21 -0.68
CA TYR A 58 -6.22 2.95 -0.69
C TYR A 58 -6.79 1.87 0.23
N VAL A 59 -7.30 2.25 1.41
CA VAL A 59 -7.93 1.28 2.31
C VAL A 59 -9.25 0.76 1.74
N ILE A 60 -10.05 1.62 1.10
CA ILE A 60 -11.33 1.21 0.51
C ILE A 60 -11.09 0.28 -0.68
N SER A 61 -10.17 0.61 -1.56
CA SER A 61 -9.83 -0.21 -2.72
C SER A 61 -9.19 -1.55 -2.31
N ASP A 62 -8.35 -1.56 -1.26
CA ASP A 62 -7.78 -2.79 -0.72
C ASP A 62 -8.85 -3.71 -0.10
N VAL A 63 -9.76 -3.17 0.70
CA VAL A 63 -10.89 -3.93 1.26
C VAL A 63 -11.75 -4.53 0.15
N TRP A 64 -12.05 -3.76 -0.89
CA TRP A 64 -12.81 -4.24 -2.04
C TRP A 64 -12.05 -5.32 -2.83
N SER A 65 -10.76 -5.15 -3.00
CA SER A 65 -9.88 -6.14 -3.64
C SER A 65 -9.87 -7.46 -2.88
N ARG A 66 -9.74 -7.42 -1.56
CA ARG A 66 -9.82 -8.62 -0.70
C ARG A 66 -11.20 -9.28 -0.75
N TYR A 67 -12.27 -8.49 -0.79
CA TYR A 67 -13.61 -9.02 -0.99
C TYR A 67 -13.72 -9.79 -2.31
N LYS A 68 -13.20 -9.25 -3.41
CA LYS A 68 -13.18 -9.93 -4.71
C LYS A 68 -12.32 -11.19 -4.70
N LEU A 69 -11.16 -11.17 -4.05
CA LEU A 69 -10.34 -12.38 -3.85
C LEU A 69 -11.11 -13.50 -3.15
N MET A 70 -11.84 -13.18 -2.08
CA MET A 70 -12.67 -14.15 -1.35
C MET A 70 -13.82 -14.70 -2.20
N HIS A 71 -14.23 -13.99 -3.25
CA HIS A 71 -15.24 -14.43 -4.21
C HIS A 71 -14.65 -15.13 -5.45
N GLY A 72 -13.38 -15.53 -5.38
CA GLY A 72 -12.74 -16.36 -6.40
C GLY A 72 -12.17 -15.60 -7.59
N TYR A 73 -12.04 -14.27 -7.54
CA TYR A 73 -11.39 -13.51 -8.59
C TYR A 73 -9.87 -13.48 -8.40
N TYR A 74 -9.14 -13.37 -9.50
CA TYR A 74 -7.78 -12.84 -9.50
C TYR A 74 -7.87 -11.33 -9.64
N VAL A 75 -7.37 -10.60 -8.63
CA VAL A 75 -7.48 -9.14 -8.60
C VAL A 75 -6.20 -8.51 -9.16
N ILE A 76 -6.38 -7.58 -10.08
CA ILE A 76 -5.30 -6.72 -10.58
C ILE A 76 -5.49 -5.37 -9.88
N HIS A 77 -4.65 -5.10 -8.88
CA HIS A 77 -4.67 -3.86 -8.08
C HIS A 77 -3.29 -3.20 -8.18
N PRO A 78 -3.00 -2.51 -9.29
CA PRO A 78 -1.69 -1.92 -9.50
C PRO A 78 -1.47 -0.70 -8.60
N MET A 79 -0.26 -0.57 -8.09
CA MET A 79 0.22 0.63 -7.41
C MET A 79 1.50 1.13 -8.09
N GLY A 80 1.58 2.44 -8.25
CA GLY A 80 2.71 3.11 -8.86
C GLY A 80 2.91 4.51 -8.30
N TRP A 81 3.63 5.34 -9.03
CA TRP A 81 4.02 6.68 -8.60
C TRP A 81 3.75 7.67 -9.73
N ASP A 82 3.02 8.73 -9.44
CA ASP A 82 2.93 9.88 -10.33
C ASP A 82 4.14 10.79 -10.08
N ALA A 83 5.29 10.35 -10.64
CA ALA A 83 6.61 10.80 -10.22
C ALA A 83 7.16 12.00 -11.01
N PHE A 84 6.44 12.46 -12.03
CA PHE A 84 6.88 13.53 -12.92
C PHE A 84 5.98 14.76 -12.82
N GLY A 85 6.53 15.91 -13.27
CA GLY A 85 5.80 17.16 -13.37
C GLY A 85 5.92 18.06 -12.15
N LEU A 86 5.16 19.15 -12.15
CA LEU A 86 5.27 20.25 -11.20
C LEU A 86 5.26 19.87 -9.71
N PRO A 87 4.46 18.91 -9.23
CA PRO A 87 4.48 18.57 -7.81
C PRO A 87 5.83 18.06 -7.33
N ALA A 88 6.49 17.19 -8.09
CA ALA A 88 7.82 16.67 -7.76
C ALA A 88 8.91 17.72 -7.93
N GLU A 89 8.84 18.52 -9.00
CA GLU A 89 9.80 19.57 -9.29
C GLU A 89 9.76 20.70 -8.26
N ASN A 90 8.57 21.21 -7.92
CA ASN A 90 8.39 22.24 -6.90
C ASN A 90 8.87 21.79 -5.52
N TYR A 91 8.64 20.51 -5.18
CA TYR A 91 9.17 19.95 -3.94
C TYR A 91 10.70 19.93 -3.94
N ALA A 92 11.31 19.50 -5.04
CA ALA A 92 12.77 19.47 -5.20
C ALA A 92 13.40 20.88 -5.11
N ILE A 93 12.79 21.86 -5.76
CA ILE A 93 13.20 23.28 -5.68
C ILE A 93 13.15 23.77 -4.23
N LYS A 94 12.04 23.51 -3.54
CA LYS A 94 11.86 23.90 -2.12
C LYS A 94 12.92 23.27 -1.22
N MET A 95 13.31 22.04 -1.50
CA MET A 95 14.31 21.29 -0.71
C MET A 95 15.75 21.56 -1.16
N GLY A 96 15.96 22.29 -2.23
CA GLY A 96 17.30 22.58 -2.79
C GLY A 96 18.04 21.33 -3.29
N VAL A 97 17.31 20.33 -3.78
CA VAL A 97 17.87 19.05 -4.26
C VAL A 97 17.41 18.73 -5.67
N HIS A 98 18.13 17.85 -6.35
CA HIS A 98 17.71 17.37 -7.68
C HIS A 98 16.40 16.58 -7.60
N PRO A 99 15.42 16.79 -8.52
CA PRO A 99 14.12 16.10 -8.49
C PRO A 99 14.21 14.58 -8.42
N GLU A 100 15.11 13.95 -9.17
CA GLU A 100 15.33 12.51 -9.13
C GLU A 100 15.64 12.00 -7.71
N LYS A 101 16.52 12.71 -6.99
CA LYS A 101 16.94 12.31 -5.64
C LYS A 101 15.79 12.42 -4.65
N SER A 102 15.08 13.54 -4.62
CA SER A 102 13.94 13.75 -3.72
C SER A 102 12.78 12.81 -4.03
N THR A 103 12.50 12.58 -5.31
CA THR A 103 11.46 11.65 -5.75
C THR A 103 11.78 10.21 -5.33
N ALA A 104 13.01 9.74 -5.56
CA ALA A 104 13.42 8.40 -5.16
C ALA A 104 13.34 8.17 -3.64
N GLU A 105 13.69 9.18 -2.84
CA GLU A 105 13.59 9.11 -1.38
C GLU A 105 12.13 9.08 -0.91
N ASN A 106 11.28 9.94 -1.45
CA ASN A 106 9.86 9.98 -1.14
C ASN A 106 9.16 8.67 -1.53
N ILE A 107 9.47 8.10 -2.70
CA ILE A 107 8.97 6.79 -3.15
C ILE A 107 9.32 5.70 -2.12
N ARG A 108 10.57 5.63 -1.67
CA ARG A 108 10.98 4.63 -0.65
C ARG A 108 10.15 4.76 0.63
N ASN A 109 9.92 5.99 1.08
CA ASN A 109 9.14 6.24 2.30
C ASN A 109 7.66 5.88 2.12
N ILE A 110 7.04 6.28 1.03
CA ILE A 110 5.64 5.97 0.71
C ILE A 110 5.45 4.46 0.54
N LYS A 111 6.38 3.79 -0.16
CA LYS A 111 6.34 2.33 -0.32
C LYS A 111 6.35 1.61 1.03
N ARG A 112 7.21 2.03 1.95
CA ARG A 112 7.24 1.49 3.31
C ARG A 112 5.89 1.67 4.02
N GLN A 113 5.28 2.85 3.92
CA GLN A 113 3.98 3.12 4.52
C GLN A 113 2.87 2.24 3.95
N ILE A 114 2.83 2.02 2.63
CA ILE A 114 1.87 1.12 1.98
C ILE A 114 2.09 -0.32 2.45
N GLN A 115 3.34 -0.76 2.59
CA GLN A 115 3.66 -2.08 3.11
C GLN A 115 3.25 -2.27 4.58
N GLU A 116 3.27 -1.20 5.38
CA GLU A 116 2.85 -1.26 6.79
C GLU A 116 1.36 -1.58 6.97
N ILE A 117 0.51 -1.19 6.04
CA ILE A 117 -0.92 -1.58 6.04
C ILE A 117 -1.17 -2.92 5.34
N ALA A 118 -0.13 -3.54 4.79
CA ALA A 118 -0.20 -4.81 4.06
C ALA A 118 -1.23 -4.78 2.91
N ALA A 119 -1.34 -3.66 2.19
CA ALA A 119 -2.17 -3.56 0.99
C ALA A 119 -1.73 -4.58 -0.08
N ILE A 120 -2.71 -5.16 -0.79
CA ILE A 120 -2.50 -6.18 -1.82
C ILE A 120 -2.57 -5.59 -3.22
#